data_4a42d71be6b35dabd3917ff34ffd4d8f
#
_entry.id   4a42d71be6b35dabd3917ff34ffd4d8f
#
_cell.length_a   1.000
_cell.length_b   1.000
_cell.length_c   1.000
_cell.angle_alpha   90.00
_cell.angle_beta   90.00
_cell.angle_gamma   90.00
#
_symmetry.space_group_name_H-M   'P 1'
#
loop_
_entity.id
_entity.type
_entity.pdbx_description
1 polymer ?
#
loop_
_entity_poly.entity_id
_entity_poly.type
_entity_poly.pdbx_seq_one_letter_code
_entity_poly.pdbx_strand_id
1 'polypeptide(L)'
;MSAERPDEFQELARLTLAELEGVRMLLRGGSVIDWHRLNYGDPNEIERFFRAQEIDLSDPGDRARCEAVKSSAMSYLRRKFDFPIPRPVAERDVAGLVELASGKGHRQLCACAILKVMHIIHHLEARELLFMLPTSNEEVFHLVEQKVYRVVGGALRRGFPIVEFIGGRKNKDSLYTKLLSKQEVSAAKIYDKLRFRIVTETVDDVFPVLNLLTREVFPFSYVIPKESTNTLIPFRRYCEGSPHLRRHLPGLQLSLAVEGDGQNEVELGDEEGKGIVDNVFTAESYRVVHFVVDLPVRLPDSLLTAAPPSAWALGRVIFVQTEFQVIDQETDRRNEVGDASHAAYKLRQRDAVMQRLKVGIVGTRDAPGPGAREPEEGG
;
A
#
# COMPACT_ATOMS: atom_id res chain seq x y z
N MET A 1 -31.41 15.31 -8.55
CA MET A 1 -30.74 15.32 -9.85
C MET A 1 -29.28 14.96 -9.58
N SER A 2 -28.85 13.76 -9.98
CA SER A 2 -27.43 13.38 -9.88
C SER A 2 -26.63 14.28 -10.84
N ALA A 3 -25.66 15.02 -10.32
CA ALA A 3 -24.77 15.81 -11.17
C ALA A 3 -24.08 14.86 -12.15
N GLU A 4 -23.99 15.27 -13.41
CA GLU A 4 -23.29 14.49 -14.43
C GLU A 4 -21.80 14.40 -14.05
N ARG A 5 -21.27 13.17 -14.00
CA ARG A 5 -19.86 12.95 -13.63
C ARG A 5 -18.94 13.47 -14.74
N PRO A 6 -17.81 14.13 -14.42
CA PRO A 6 -16.85 14.58 -15.43
C PRO A 6 -16.38 13.41 -16.33
N ASP A 7 -16.16 13.70 -17.61
CA ASP A 7 -15.73 12.68 -18.59
C ASP A 7 -14.46 11.93 -18.16
N GLU A 8 -13.50 12.65 -17.63
CA GLU A 8 -12.26 12.06 -17.10
C GLU A 8 -12.52 11.09 -15.94
N PHE A 9 -13.47 11.40 -15.06
CA PHE A 9 -13.87 10.50 -13.99
C PHE A 9 -14.59 9.26 -14.53
N GLN A 10 -15.41 9.42 -15.56
CA GLN A 10 -16.05 8.28 -16.23
C GLN A 10 -15.04 7.38 -16.94
N GLU A 11 -13.97 7.96 -17.48
CA GLU A 11 -12.84 7.17 -18.02
C GLU A 11 -12.16 6.33 -16.95
N LEU A 12 -11.91 6.90 -15.76
CA LEU A 12 -11.35 6.15 -14.62
C LEU A 12 -12.26 4.99 -14.16
N ALA A 13 -13.58 5.11 -14.34
CA ALA A 13 -14.52 4.04 -14.03
C ALA A 13 -14.49 2.88 -15.06
N ARG A 14 -13.89 3.11 -16.24
CA ARG A 14 -13.74 2.11 -17.31
C ARG A 14 -12.40 1.36 -17.24
N LEU A 15 -12.03 0.89 -16.05
CA LEU A 15 -10.74 0.26 -15.80
C LEU A 15 -10.35 -0.74 -16.89
N THR A 16 -9.08 -0.70 -17.29
CA THR A 16 -8.47 -1.77 -18.08
C THR A 16 -8.28 -3.03 -17.22
N LEU A 17 -7.91 -4.16 -17.84
CA LEU A 17 -7.62 -5.37 -17.09
C LEU A 17 -6.47 -5.15 -16.09
N ALA A 18 -5.41 -4.44 -16.51
CA ALA A 18 -4.26 -4.14 -15.66
C ALA A 18 -4.64 -3.28 -14.45
N GLU A 19 -5.44 -2.24 -14.67
CA GLU A 19 -5.92 -1.35 -13.62
C GLU A 19 -6.85 -2.09 -12.64
N LEU A 20 -7.74 -2.93 -13.17
CA LEU A 20 -8.64 -3.74 -12.34
C LEU A 20 -7.87 -4.73 -11.47
N GLU A 21 -6.82 -5.37 -12.00
CA GLU A 21 -5.93 -6.23 -11.21
C GLU A 21 -5.15 -5.44 -10.18
N GLY A 22 -4.69 -4.23 -10.52
CA GLY A 22 -4.04 -3.32 -9.59
C GLY A 22 -4.94 -2.97 -8.40
N VAL A 23 -6.18 -2.58 -8.65
CA VAL A 23 -7.18 -2.32 -7.60
C VAL A 23 -7.48 -3.59 -6.79
N ARG A 24 -7.61 -4.74 -7.43
CA ARG A 24 -7.81 -6.02 -6.73
C ARG A 24 -6.66 -6.33 -5.76
N MET A 25 -5.40 -6.18 -6.23
CA MET A 25 -4.22 -6.40 -5.40
C MET A 25 -4.18 -5.44 -4.20
N LEU A 26 -4.54 -4.17 -4.41
CA LEU A 26 -4.67 -3.19 -3.35
C LEU A 26 -5.71 -3.62 -2.31
N LEU A 27 -6.92 -3.99 -2.74
CA LEU A 27 -8.01 -4.38 -1.85
C LEU A 27 -7.70 -5.63 -1.02
N ARG A 28 -6.94 -6.58 -1.58
CA ARG A 28 -6.55 -7.82 -0.90
C ARG A 28 -5.28 -7.70 -0.06
N GLY A 29 -4.51 -6.64 -0.23
CA GLY A 29 -3.20 -6.50 0.40
C GLY A 29 -2.22 -7.60 0.00
N GLY A 30 -2.27 -8.04 -1.26
CA GLY A 30 -1.40 -9.05 -1.80
C GLY A 30 0.05 -8.57 -1.93
N SER A 31 1.00 -9.51 -1.86
CA SER A 31 2.41 -9.19 -2.12
C SER A 31 2.67 -9.01 -3.60
N VAL A 32 3.47 -8.01 -3.95
CA VAL A 32 3.95 -7.82 -5.33
C VAL A 32 4.78 -9.02 -5.82
N ILE A 33 5.36 -9.79 -4.91
CA ILE A 33 6.10 -11.01 -5.28
C ILE A 33 5.18 -12.10 -5.82
N ASP A 34 3.91 -12.06 -5.45
CA ASP A 34 2.92 -13.09 -5.81
C ASP A 34 2.21 -12.81 -7.15
N TRP A 35 2.38 -11.63 -7.75
CA TRP A 35 1.77 -11.41 -9.07
C TRP A 35 2.50 -12.20 -10.18
N HIS A 36 1.71 -12.74 -11.10
CA HIS A 36 2.23 -13.64 -12.13
C HIS A 36 2.41 -12.95 -13.48
N ARG A 37 1.64 -11.89 -13.72
CA ARG A 37 1.60 -11.23 -15.01
C ARG A 37 1.15 -9.79 -14.86
N LEU A 38 1.81 -8.89 -15.56
CA LEU A 38 1.29 -7.56 -15.82
C LEU A 38 0.35 -7.64 -17.03
N ASN A 39 -0.72 -6.87 -17.05
CA ASN A 39 -1.69 -6.94 -18.14
C ASN A 39 -1.78 -5.60 -18.88
N TYR A 40 -0.66 -4.89 -19.01
CA TYR A 40 -0.61 -3.64 -19.76
C TYR A 40 -0.79 -3.88 -21.25
N GLY A 41 -1.77 -3.20 -21.86
CA GLY A 41 -2.19 -3.39 -23.25
C GLY A 41 -1.53 -2.42 -24.22
N ASP A 42 -1.03 -1.27 -23.72
CA ASP A 42 -0.46 -0.24 -24.58
C ASP A 42 0.74 0.48 -23.93
N PRO A 43 1.59 1.16 -24.75
CA PRO A 43 2.74 1.92 -24.26
C PRO A 43 2.41 3.03 -23.25
N ASN A 44 1.24 3.65 -23.37
CA ASN A 44 0.84 4.73 -22.45
C ASN A 44 0.55 4.19 -21.04
N GLU A 45 0.01 2.96 -20.93
CA GLU A 45 -0.16 2.30 -19.62
C GLU A 45 1.20 2.01 -18.99
N ILE A 46 2.19 1.57 -19.78
CA ILE A 46 3.55 1.33 -19.32
C ILE A 46 4.21 2.65 -18.88
N GLU A 47 4.05 3.71 -19.63
CA GLU A 47 4.57 5.03 -19.26
C GLU A 47 3.94 5.53 -17.95
N ARG A 48 2.61 5.42 -17.81
CA ARG A 48 1.90 5.75 -16.55
C ARG A 48 2.40 4.93 -15.37
N PHE A 49 2.66 3.65 -15.56
CA PHE A 49 3.22 2.78 -14.53
C PHE A 49 4.58 3.27 -14.01
N PHE A 50 5.49 3.72 -14.88
CA PHE A 50 6.76 4.31 -14.46
C PHE A 50 6.57 5.69 -13.82
N ARG A 51 5.71 6.54 -14.37
CA ARG A 51 5.41 7.86 -13.79
C ARG A 51 4.81 7.77 -12.38
N ALA A 52 3.95 6.78 -12.13
CA ALA A 52 3.42 6.54 -10.78
C ALA A 52 4.53 6.16 -9.78
N GLN A 53 5.65 5.61 -10.27
CA GLN A 53 6.87 5.34 -9.49
C GLN A 53 7.81 6.54 -9.37
N GLU A 54 7.43 7.72 -9.86
CA GLU A 54 8.30 8.91 -9.98
C GLU A 54 9.51 8.70 -10.91
N ILE A 55 9.38 7.82 -11.88
CA ILE A 55 10.40 7.52 -12.89
C ILE A 55 9.94 8.08 -14.24
N ASP A 56 10.76 8.92 -14.86
CA ASP A 56 10.56 9.42 -16.20
C ASP A 56 11.52 8.75 -17.18
N LEU A 57 11.00 7.82 -18.01
CA LEU A 57 11.82 7.12 -18.98
C LEU A 57 12.33 8.01 -20.14
N SER A 58 11.84 9.25 -20.27
CA SER A 58 12.40 10.23 -21.19
C SER A 58 13.66 10.90 -20.61
N ASP A 59 13.79 10.94 -19.26
CA ASP A 59 15.00 11.44 -18.59
C ASP A 59 16.16 10.43 -18.73
N PRO A 60 17.33 10.83 -19.27
CA PRO A 60 18.47 9.92 -19.43
C PRO A 60 19.01 9.35 -18.11
N GLY A 61 18.92 10.13 -17.03
CA GLY A 61 19.38 9.72 -15.69
C GLY A 61 18.50 8.62 -15.10
N ASP A 62 17.17 8.80 -15.16
CA ASP A 62 16.21 7.79 -14.69
C ASP A 62 16.33 6.49 -15.52
N ARG A 63 16.48 6.62 -16.84
CA ARG A 63 16.68 5.47 -17.72
C ARG A 63 17.96 4.71 -17.37
N ALA A 64 19.09 5.43 -17.25
CA ALA A 64 20.36 4.82 -16.88
C ALA A 64 20.27 4.11 -15.51
N ARG A 65 19.56 4.71 -14.56
CA ARG A 65 19.33 4.11 -13.25
C ARG A 65 18.51 2.83 -13.36
N CYS A 66 17.40 2.83 -14.09
CA CYS A 66 16.58 1.64 -14.30
C CYS A 66 17.37 0.49 -14.96
N GLU A 67 18.20 0.81 -15.96
CA GLU A 67 19.07 -0.19 -16.61
C GLU A 67 20.14 -0.74 -15.64
N ALA A 68 20.70 0.08 -14.76
CA ALA A 68 21.62 -0.38 -13.71
C ALA A 68 20.93 -1.35 -12.73
N VAL A 69 19.71 -1.01 -12.27
CA VAL A 69 18.91 -1.89 -11.40
C VAL A 69 18.55 -3.19 -12.11
N LYS A 70 18.16 -3.15 -13.40
CA LYS A 70 17.91 -4.33 -14.22
C LYS A 70 19.15 -5.23 -14.30
N SER A 71 20.31 -4.65 -14.58
CA SER A 71 21.57 -5.38 -14.67
C SER A 71 21.92 -6.06 -13.35
N SER A 72 21.72 -5.37 -12.23
CA SER A 72 21.90 -5.91 -10.88
C SER A 72 20.95 -7.07 -10.60
N ALA A 73 19.67 -6.94 -10.97
CA ALA A 73 18.66 -7.97 -10.81
C ALA A 73 19.00 -9.23 -11.61
N MET A 74 19.37 -9.07 -12.89
CA MET A 74 19.78 -10.19 -13.75
C MET A 74 21.04 -10.89 -13.21
N SER A 75 22.03 -10.11 -12.75
CA SER A 75 23.26 -10.64 -12.16
C SER A 75 22.96 -11.43 -10.88
N TYR A 76 22.09 -10.92 -10.02
CA TYR A 76 21.65 -11.61 -8.82
C TYR A 76 20.96 -12.96 -9.14
N LEU A 77 20.00 -12.95 -10.06
CA LEU A 77 19.25 -14.14 -10.45
C LEU A 77 20.18 -15.23 -11.02
N ARG A 78 21.12 -14.86 -11.88
CA ARG A 78 22.11 -15.79 -12.44
C ARG A 78 23.02 -16.37 -11.38
N ARG A 79 23.61 -15.50 -10.53
CA ARG A 79 24.60 -15.88 -9.53
C ARG A 79 24.05 -16.73 -8.38
N LYS A 80 22.79 -16.48 -7.97
CA LYS A 80 22.19 -17.12 -6.78
C LYS A 80 21.30 -18.30 -7.10
N PHE A 81 20.71 -18.33 -8.27
CA PHE A 81 19.68 -19.32 -8.65
C PHE A 81 19.97 -20.01 -9.99
N ASP A 82 21.10 -19.73 -10.62
CA ASP A 82 21.40 -20.20 -11.99
C ASP A 82 20.23 -19.98 -12.95
N PHE A 83 19.49 -18.87 -12.72
CA PHE A 83 18.23 -18.59 -13.41
C PHE A 83 18.49 -18.30 -14.89
N PRO A 84 17.90 -19.08 -15.81
CA PRO A 84 18.14 -18.94 -17.25
C PRO A 84 17.41 -17.70 -17.78
N ILE A 85 18.17 -16.67 -18.15
CA ILE A 85 17.63 -15.46 -18.78
C ILE A 85 17.95 -15.51 -20.27
N PRO A 86 16.95 -15.73 -21.13
CA PRO A 86 17.16 -15.75 -22.57
C PRO A 86 17.67 -14.41 -23.11
N ARG A 87 18.55 -14.44 -24.10
CA ARG A 87 19.10 -13.24 -24.72
C ARG A 87 18.03 -12.21 -25.13
N PRO A 88 16.91 -12.60 -25.79
CA PRO A 88 15.85 -11.66 -26.16
C PRO A 88 15.16 -10.95 -24.98
N VAL A 89 15.24 -11.51 -23.76
CA VAL A 89 14.74 -10.87 -22.52
C VAL A 89 15.81 -9.94 -21.94
N ALA A 90 17.07 -10.40 -21.91
CA ALA A 90 18.18 -9.65 -21.36
C ALA A 90 18.46 -8.33 -22.11
N GLU A 91 18.27 -8.33 -23.43
CA GLU A 91 18.54 -7.19 -24.31
C GLU A 91 17.39 -6.18 -24.38
N ARG A 92 16.19 -6.50 -23.83
CA ARG A 92 15.10 -5.53 -23.76
C ARG A 92 15.44 -4.42 -22.75
N ASP A 93 15.05 -3.20 -23.08
CA ASP A 93 15.01 -2.10 -22.10
C ASP A 93 13.93 -2.35 -21.04
N VAL A 94 13.88 -1.49 -20.03
CA VAL A 94 12.93 -1.68 -18.91
C VAL A 94 11.47 -1.57 -19.33
N ALA A 95 11.13 -0.72 -20.30
CA ALA A 95 9.77 -0.65 -20.85
C ALA A 95 9.41 -1.95 -21.59
N GLY A 96 10.33 -2.47 -22.41
CA GLY A 96 10.18 -3.75 -23.08
C GLY A 96 10.12 -4.95 -22.13
N LEU A 97 10.72 -4.88 -20.94
CA LEU A 97 10.51 -5.90 -19.90
C LEU A 97 9.08 -5.89 -19.36
N VAL A 98 8.50 -4.71 -19.14
CA VAL A 98 7.09 -4.58 -18.71
C VAL A 98 6.15 -5.10 -19.80
N GLU A 99 6.43 -4.80 -21.07
CA GLU A 99 5.71 -5.35 -22.22
C GLU A 99 5.78 -6.89 -22.24
N LEU A 100 6.99 -7.47 -22.12
CA LEU A 100 7.17 -8.92 -22.05
C LEU A 100 6.44 -9.55 -20.84
N ALA A 101 6.48 -8.91 -19.68
CA ALA A 101 5.79 -9.36 -18.47
C ALA A 101 4.26 -9.33 -18.62
N SER A 102 3.74 -8.53 -19.54
CA SER A 102 2.32 -8.48 -19.92
C SER A 102 1.94 -9.52 -20.99
N GLY A 103 2.91 -10.20 -21.58
CA GLY A 103 2.73 -11.25 -22.58
C GLY A 103 2.34 -12.60 -22.01
N LYS A 104 2.77 -13.68 -22.69
CA LYS A 104 2.53 -15.08 -22.27
C LYS A 104 3.78 -15.93 -22.48
N GLY A 105 3.88 -17.04 -21.73
CA GLY A 105 4.89 -18.06 -21.88
C GLY A 105 6.20 -17.76 -21.17
N HIS A 106 7.24 -18.55 -21.48
CA HIS A 106 8.51 -18.53 -20.73
C HIS A 106 9.19 -17.15 -20.66
N ARG A 107 9.14 -16.35 -21.73
CA ARG A 107 9.73 -15.01 -21.73
C ARG A 107 9.01 -14.07 -20.77
N GLN A 108 7.71 -14.20 -20.66
CA GLN A 108 6.89 -13.45 -19.71
C GLN A 108 7.30 -13.79 -18.25
N LEU A 109 7.44 -15.08 -17.93
CA LEU A 109 7.88 -15.51 -16.59
C LEU A 109 9.26 -14.96 -16.23
N CYS A 110 10.21 -15.01 -17.19
CA CYS A 110 11.55 -14.44 -17.00
C CYS A 110 11.50 -12.92 -16.75
N ALA A 111 10.70 -12.19 -17.52
CA ALA A 111 10.55 -10.75 -17.36
C ALA A 111 9.94 -10.42 -16.00
N CYS A 112 8.89 -11.14 -15.57
CA CYS A 112 8.31 -10.99 -14.24
C CYS A 112 9.33 -11.25 -13.13
N ALA A 113 10.14 -12.29 -13.23
CA ALA A 113 11.18 -12.58 -12.23
C ALA A 113 12.20 -11.43 -12.12
N ILE A 114 12.64 -10.87 -13.24
CA ILE A 114 13.56 -9.73 -13.27
C ILE A 114 12.90 -8.51 -12.62
N LEU A 115 11.66 -8.15 -13.00
CA LEU A 115 10.93 -7.01 -12.46
C LEU A 115 10.69 -7.12 -10.94
N LYS A 116 10.39 -8.33 -10.42
CA LYS A 116 10.27 -8.57 -8.99
C LYS A 116 11.57 -8.29 -8.24
N VAL A 117 12.70 -8.74 -8.78
CA VAL A 117 14.00 -8.46 -8.16
C VAL A 117 14.38 -6.99 -8.28
N MET A 118 14.09 -6.35 -9.43
CA MET A 118 14.25 -4.89 -9.59
C MET A 118 13.45 -4.12 -8.55
N HIS A 119 12.21 -4.52 -8.29
CA HIS A 119 11.37 -3.90 -7.26
C HIS A 119 12.02 -3.99 -5.87
N ILE A 120 12.54 -5.17 -5.50
CA ILE A 120 13.21 -5.36 -4.20
C ILE A 120 14.48 -4.49 -4.10
N ILE A 121 15.31 -4.47 -5.15
CA ILE A 121 16.53 -3.67 -5.19
C ILE A 121 16.16 -2.19 -5.04
N HIS A 122 15.19 -1.71 -5.81
CA HIS A 122 14.75 -0.32 -5.76
C HIS A 122 14.25 0.08 -4.36
N HIS A 123 13.47 -0.79 -3.70
CA HIS A 123 13.01 -0.53 -2.32
C HIS A 123 14.15 -0.45 -1.31
N LEU A 124 15.12 -1.37 -1.39
CA LEU A 124 16.25 -1.36 -0.47
C LEU A 124 17.14 -0.12 -0.65
N GLU A 125 17.45 0.21 -1.90
CA GLU A 125 18.30 1.37 -2.24
C GLU A 125 17.60 2.70 -1.94
N ALA A 126 16.30 2.82 -2.19
CA ALA A 126 15.53 4.00 -1.84
C ALA A 126 15.44 4.20 -0.32
N ARG A 127 15.39 3.11 0.44
CA ARG A 127 15.45 3.16 1.90
C ARG A 127 16.84 3.57 2.39
N GLU A 128 17.89 3.05 1.78
CA GLU A 128 19.26 3.46 2.08
C GLU A 128 19.47 4.94 1.77
N LEU A 129 19.00 5.39 0.59
CA LEU A 129 19.02 6.81 0.21
C LEU A 129 18.36 7.69 1.28
N LEU A 130 17.16 7.31 1.77
CA LEU A 130 16.46 8.07 2.80
C LEU A 130 17.30 8.25 4.07
N PHE A 131 18.05 7.22 4.49
CA PHE A 131 18.94 7.31 5.65
C PHE A 131 20.17 8.20 5.42
N MET A 132 20.58 8.39 4.18
CA MET A 132 21.74 9.22 3.83
C MET A 132 21.38 10.70 3.64
N LEU A 133 20.08 11.04 3.55
CA LEU A 133 19.66 12.41 3.35
C LEU A 133 19.84 13.25 4.63
N PRO A 134 20.44 14.45 4.53
CA PRO A 134 20.49 15.41 5.63
C PRO A 134 19.15 16.16 5.75
N THR A 135 18.05 15.45 5.99
CA THR A 135 16.70 15.99 6.01
C THR A 135 15.94 15.52 7.24
N SER A 136 14.95 16.29 7.65
CA SER A 136 14.04 15.92 8.73
C SER A 136 12.87 15.07 8.22
N ASN A 137 12.25 14.29 9.10
CA ASN A 137 10.99 13.62 8.77
C ASN A 137 9.90 14.60 8.33
N GLU A 138 9.93 15.82 8.87
CA GLU A 138 8.97 16.89 8.54
C GLU A 138 9.07 17.31 7.07
N GLU A 139 10.27 17.51 6.56
CA GLU A 139 10.50 17.84 5.16
C GLU A 139 10.09 16.70 4.23
N VAL A 140 10.43 15.47 4.59
CA VAL A 140 10.00 14.27 3.85
C VAL A 140 8.48 14.14 3.82
N PHE A 141 7.81 14.37 4.95
CA PHE A 141 6.34 14.34 5.01
C PHE A 141 5.70 15.43 4.17
N HIS A 142 6.31 16.62 4.15
CA HIS A 142 5.85 17.72 3.30
C HIS A 142 5.89 17.37 1.80
N LEU A 143 6.93 16.67 1.35
CA LEU A 143 7.00 16.19 -0.04
C LEU A 143 5.86 15.23 -0.39
N VAL A 144 5.53 14.30 0.53
CA VAL A 144 4.39 13.41 0.36
C VAL A 144 3.08 14.19 0.29
N GLU A 145 2.88 15.10 1.25
CA GLU A 145 1.69 15.94 1.31
C GLU A 145 1.52 16.73 0.01
N GLN A 146 2.57 17.36 -0.49
CA GLN A 146 2.55 18.10 -1.76
C GLN A 146 2.12 17.21 -2.93
N LYS A 147 2.64 15.97 -3.03
CA LYS A 147 2.28 15.03 -4.07
C LYS A 147 0.79 14.67 -4.01
N VAL A 148 0.32 14.23 -2.85
CA VAL A 148 -1.06 13.77 -2.67
C VAL A 148 -2.05 14.92 -2.83
N TYR A 149 -1.77 16.09 -2.25
CA TYR A 149 -2.63 17.27 -2.40
C TYR A 149 -2.69 17.77 -3.86
N ARG A 150 -1.60 17.66 -4.61
CA ARG A 150 -1.59 18.02 -6.03
C ARG A 150 -2.55 17.14 -6.83
N VAL A 151 -2.51 15.82 -6.63
CA VAL A 151 -3.35 14.87 -7.37
C VAL A 151 -4.80 14.95 -6.91
N VAL A 152 -5.08 14.74 -5.63
CA VAL A 152 -6.45 14.70 -5.09
C VAL A 152 -7.09 16.10 -5.15
N GLY A 153 -6.35 17.15 -4.83
CA GLY A 153 -6.83 18.53 -4.98
C GLY A 153 -7.06 18.91 -6.44
N GLY A 154 -6.28 18.35 -7.36
CA GLY A 154 -6.51 18.46 -8.81
C GLY A 154 -7.83 17.79 -9.20
N ALA A 155 -8.10 16.59 -8.73
CA ALA A 155 -9.34 15.85 -8.97
C ALA A 155 -10.56 16.60 -8.44
N LEU A 156 -10.47 17.15 -7.21
CA LEU A 156 -11.52 17.99 -6.63
C LEU A 156 -11.85 19.22 -7.51
N ARG A 157 -10.83 19.93 -7.99
CA ARG A 157 -11.05 21.09 -8.88
C ARG A 157 -11.67 20.73 -10.22
N ARG A 158 -11.48 19.49 -10.69
CA ARG A 158 -12.11 18.95 -11.90
C ARG A 158 -13.53 18.41 -11.64
N GLY A 159 -14.05 18.55 -10.43
CA GLY A 159 -15.40 18.16 -10.07
C GLY A 159 -15.58 16.65 -9.86
N PHE A 160 -14.52 15.94 -9.46
CA PHE A 160 -14.63 14.54 -9.08
C PHE A 160 -15.54 14.41 -7.87
N PRO A 161 -16.28 13.30 -7.73
CA PRO A 161 -17.26 13.10 -6.65
C PRO A 161 -16.60 12.76 -5.31
N ILE A 162 -15.72 13.64 -4.88
CA ILE A 162 -15.04 13.58 -3.57
C ILE A 162 -15.65 14.69 -2.72
N VAL A 163 -16.34 14.33 -1.64
CA VAL A 163 -17.02 15.29 -0.74
C VAL A 163 -16.08 15.81 0.33
N GLU A 164 -15.12 14.99 0.76
CA GLU A 164 -14.15 15.38 1.77
C GLU A 164 -12.78 14.75 1.49
N PHE A 165 -11.74 15.53 1.75
CA PHE A 165 -10.37 15.07 1.70
C PHE A 165 -9.60 15.62 2.90
N ILE A 166 -9.14 14.73 3.76
CA ILE A 166 -8.40 15.06 4.96
C ILE A 166 -7.03 14.43 4.87
N GLY A 167 -5.98 15.25 4.86
CA GLY A 167 -4.60 14.83 5.09
C GLY A 167 -4.17 15.19 6.49
N GLY A 168 -3.39 14.35 7.12
CA GLY A 168 -2.94 14.65 8.46
C GLY A 168 -1.80 13.78 8.94
N ARG A 169 -1.09 14.35 9.92
CA ARG A 169 -0.06 13.66 10.67
C ARG A 169 -0.63 13.20 12.00
N LYS A 170 -0.38 11.97 12.35
CA LYS A 170 -0.82 11.45 13.64
C LYS A 170 -0.07 12.14 14.76
N ASN A 171 -0.78 12.62 15.77
CA ASN A 171 -0.13 13.22 16.92
C ASN A 171 0.62 12.16 17.74
N LYS A 172 1.65 12.58 18.47
CA LYS A 172 2.55 11.68 19.22
C LYS A 172 1.79 10.87 20.29
N ASP A 173 0.81 11.44 20.96
CA ASP A 173 0.04 10.75 22.01
C ASP A 173 -0.79 9.60 21.43
N SER A 174 -1.34 9.77 20.23
CA SER A 174 -2.03 8.69 19.52
C SER A 174 -1.08 7.56 19.13
N LEU A 175 0.18 7.89 18.77
CA LEU A 175 1.22 6.89 18.49
C LEU A 175 1.64 6.15 19.77
N TYR A 176 1.81 6.85 20.88
CA TYR A 176 2.13 6.22 22.18
C TYR A 176 1.01 5.28 22.63
N THR A 177 -0.24 5.71 22.53
CA THR A 177 -1.40 4.88 22.88
C THR A 177 -1.46 3.63 22.00
N LYS A 178 -1.18 3.75 20.68
CA LYS A 178 -1.13 2.60 19.77
C LYS A 178 -0.03 1.60 20.15
N LEU A 179 1.16 2.07 20.49
CA LEU A 179 2.28 1.23 20.93
C LEU A 179 1.96 0.53 22.26
N LEU A 180 1.35 1.24 23.19
CA LEU A 180 0.97 0.67 24.48
C LEU A 180 -0.17 -0.35 24.35
N SER A 181 -1.05 -0.21 23.38
CA SER A 181 -2.19 -1.13 23.17
C SER A 181 -1.85 -2.42 22.46
N LYS A 182 -0.82 -2.44 21.60
CA LYS A 182 -0.42 -3.61 20.79
C LYS A 182 0.79 -4.31 21.39
N GLN A 183 0.71 -5.65 21.61
CA GLN A 183 1.79 -6.42 22.24
C GLN A 183 3.02 -6.64 21.34
N GLU A 184 2.84 -6.64 20.03
CA GLU A 184 3.84 -7.10 19.06
C GLU A 184 4.39 -6.00 18.15
N VAL A 185 4.01 -4.75 18.36
CA VAL A 185 4.39 -3.66 17.45
C VAL A 185 5.61 -2.93 17.97
N SER A 186 6.74 -3.05 17.27
CA SER A 186 7.88 -2.16 17.49
C SER A 186 7.60 -0.75 16.94
N ALA A 187 8.22 0.27 17.53
CA ALA A 187 8.11 1.66 17.05
C ALA A 187 8.48 1.81 15.57
N ALA A 188 9.28 0.90 15.02
CA ALA A 188 9.67 0.86 13.60
C ALA A 188 8.51 0.44 12.67
N LYS A 189 7.50 -0.26 13.19
CA LYS A 189 6.32 -0.73 12.43
C LYS A 189 5.12 0.20 12.51
N ILE A 190 5.29 1.43 12.97
CA ILE A 190 4.21 2.42 12.93
C ILE A 190 4.19 3.07 11.57
N TYR A 191 3.30 2.60 10.69
CA TYR A 191 3.15 3.06 9.32
C TYR A 191 2.27 4.30 9.19
N ASP A 192 1.41 4.56 10.15
CA ASP A 192 0.35 5.57 10.08
C ASP A 192 0.75 6.96 10.62
N LYS A 193 2.03 7.35 10.41
CA LYS A 193 2.49 8.71 10.71
C LYS A 193 1.87 9.75 9.79
N LEU A 194 1.69 9.39 8.51
CA LEU A 194 0.96 10.15 7.50
C LEU A 194 -0.30 9.39 7.11
N ARG A 195 -1.43 10.08 7.10
CA ARG A 195 -2.72 9.51 6.73
C ARG A 195 -3.49 10.45 5.84
N PHE A 196 -4.12 9.89 4.80
CA PHE A 196 -5.06 10.58 3.95
C PHE A 196 -6.40 9.85 3.97
N ARG A 197 -7.47 10.61 4.19
CA ARG A 197 -8.84 10.12 4.14
C ARG A 197 -9.55 10.79 2.99
N ILE A 198 -10.20 10.00 2.14
CA ILE A 198 -10.96 10.43 0.99
C ILE A 198 -12.40 9.93 1.17
N VAL A 199 -13.35 10.85 1.19
CA VAL A 199 -14.78 10.52 1.26
C VAL A 199 -15.41 10.82 -0.08
N THR A 200 -15.98 9.81 -0.74
CA THR A 200 -16.67 9.92 -2.01
C THR A 200 -18.17 10.18 -1.81
N GLU A 201 -18.88 10.65 -2.83
CA GLU A 201 -20.32 10.84 -2.76
C GLU A 201 -21.06 9.52 -2.58
N THR A 202 -20.69 8.51 -3.36
CA THR A 202 -21.30 7.17 -3.33
C THR A 202 -20.24 6.09 -3.26
N VAL A 203 -20.64 4.86 -2.90
CA VAL A 203 -19.78 3.70 -2.88
C VAL A 203 -19.25 3.35 -4.29
N ASP A 204 -20.02 3.62 -5.34
CA ASP A 204 -19.60 3.38 -6.72
C ASP A 204 -18.46 4.31 -7.16
N ASP A 205 -18.34 5.48 -6.53
CA ASP A 205 -17.25 6.42 -6.80
C ASP A 205 -15.90 6.00 -6.16
N VAL A 206 -15.92 5.05 -5.23
CA VAL A 206 -14.70 4.58 -4.56
C VAL A 206 -13.75 3.90 -5.54
N PHE A 207 -14.27 3.06 -6.45
CA PHE A 207 -13.43 2.35 -7.43
C PHE A 207 -12.66 3.29 -8.37
N PRO A 208 -13.29 4.26 -9.04
CA PRO A 208 -12.57 5.25 -9.84
C PRO A 208 -11.54 6.05 -9.05
N VAL A 209 -11.82 6.35 -7.78
CA VAL A 209 -10.85 7.04 -6.89
C VAL A 209 -9.66 6.13 -6.58
N LEU A 210 -9.87 4.84 -6.31
CA LEU A 210 -8.76 3.89 -6.14
C LEU A 210 -7.92 3.78 -7.41
N ASN A 211 -8.57 3.77 -8.59
CA ASN A 211 -7.87 3.77 -9.87
C ASN A 211 -7.06 5.07 -10.08
N LEU A 212 -7.61 6.22 -9.73
CA LEU A 212 -6.87 7.49 -9.75
C LEU A 212 -5.59 7.41 -8.89
N LEU A 213 -5.71 6.89 -7.67
CA LEU A 213 -4.57 6.76 -6.76
C LEU A 213 -3.49 5.83 -7.32
N THR A 214 -3.88 4.67 -7.88
CA THR A 214 -2.91 3.70 -8.43
C THR A 214 -2.29 4.15 -9.74
N ARG A 215 -2.92 5.05 -10.49
CA ARG A 215 -2.40 5.63 -11.74
C ARG A 215 -1.47 6.83 -11.51
N GLU A 216 -1.76 7.68 -10.52
CA GLU A 216 -1.12 9.00 -10.40
C GLU A 216 -0.35 9.20 -9.09
N VAL A 217 -0.63 8.43 -8.04
CA VAL A 217 0.02 8.61 -6.74
C VAL A 217 1.03 7.53 -6.44
N PHE A 218 0.67 6.26 -6.65
CA PHE A 218 1.54 5.10 -6.41
C PHE A 218 1.08 3.91 -7.25
N PRO A 219 1.96 3.09 -7.79
CA PRO A 219 1.55 1.86 -8.46
C PRO A 219 1.09 0.82 -7.44
N PHE A 220 0.19 -0.08 -7.84
CA PHE A 220 -0.34 -1.15 -6.99
C PHE A 220 0.75 -1.99 -6.31
N SER A 221 1.92 -2.11 -6.95
CA SER A 221 3.07 -2.86 -6.46
C SER A 221 3.72 -2.28 -5.20
N TYR A 222 3.32 -1.09 -4.77
CA TYR A 222 3.86 -0.43 -3.58
C TYR A 222 2.93 -0.49 -2.38
N VAL A 223 1.80 -1.18 -2.50
CA VAL A 223 0.95 -1.52 -1.36
C VAL A 223 1.68 -2.49 -0.44
N ILE A 224 1.73 -2.19 0.85
CA ILE A 224 2.42 -3.04 1.82
C ILE A 224 1.60 -4.31 2.07
N PRO A 225 2.19 -5.50 1.88
CA PRO A 225 1.47 -6.75 2.06
C PRO A 225 0.87 -6.90 3.45
N LYS A 226 -0.38 -7.36 3.52
CA LYS A 226 -1.16 -7.57 4.74
C LYS A 226 -1.56 -6.30 5.51
N GLU A 227 -1.24 -5.12 4.99
CA GLU A 227 -1.65 -3.84 5.58
C GLU A 227 -2.85 -3.22 4.86
N SER A 228 -3.66 -4.05 4.19
CA SER A 228 -4.92 -3.64 3.56
C SER A 228 -6.11 -4.30 4.25
N THR A 229 -7.17 -3.53 4.42
CA THR A 229 -8.47 -3.98 4.91
C THR A 229 -9.55 -3.44 4.00
N ASN A 230 -10.31 -4.33 3.38
CA ASN A 230 -11.47 -3.96 2.58
C ASN A 230 -12.71 -4.60 3.19
N THR A 231 -13.51 -3.80 3.88
CA THR A 231 -14.80 -4.19 4.44
C THR A 231 -15.97 -3.46 3.75
N LEU A 232 -15.66 -2.62 2.76
CA LEU A 232 -16.63 -1.76 2.10
C LEU A 232 -17.11 -2.32 0.76
N ILE A 233 -16.16 -2.80 -0.07
CA ILE A 233 -16.45 -3.13 -1.47
C ILE A 233 -16.42 -4.64 -1.69
N PRO A 234 -17.55 -5.28 -2.03
CA PRO A 234 -17.58 -6.64 -2.54
C PRO A 234 -17.07 -6.64 -3.99
N PHE A 235 -15.77 -6.85 -4.18
CA PHE A 235 -15.07 -6.70 -5.46
C PHE A 235 -15.75 -7.46 -6.61
N ARG A 236 -16.08 -8.74 -6.40
CA ARG A 236 -16.72 -9.58 -7.41
C ARG A 236 -18.09 -9.03 -7.84
N ARG A 237 -18.92 -8.73 -6.86
CA ARG A 237 -20.27 -8.18 -7.09
C ARG A 237 -20.22 -6.85 -7.87
N TYR A 238 -19.26 -6.00 -7.49
CA TYR A 238 -19.05 -4.73 -8.18
C TYR A 238 -18.68 -4.95 -9.66
N CYS A 239 -17.73 -5.86 -9.93
CA CYS A 239 -17.33 -6.20 -11.30
C CYS A 239 -18.48 -6.84 -12.11
N GLU A 240 -19.27 -7.73 -11.50
CA GLU A 240 -20.45 -8.35 -12.14
C GLU A 240 -21.56 -7.34 -12.44
N GLY A 241 -21.74 -6.34 -11.59
CA GLY A 241 -22.72 -5.26 -11.74
C GLY A 241 -22.39 -4.28 -12.87
N SER A 242 -21.09 -4.10 -13.19
CA SER A 242 -20.66 -3.18 -14.22
C SER A 242 -20.42 -3.88 -15.56
N PRO A 243 -21.15 -3.52 -16.66
CA PRO A 243 -20.94 -4.12 -17.98
C PRO A 243 -19.51 -3.97 -18.49
N HIS A 244 -18.82 -2.86 -18.15
CA HIS A 244 -17.46 -2.58 -18.58
C HIS A 244 -16.45 -3.47 -17.87
N LEU A 245 -16.64 -3.77 -16.58
CA LEU A 245 -15.74 -4.58 -15.77
C LEU A 245 -15.99 -6.08 -15.94
N ARG A 246 -17.24 -6.48 -16.15
CA ARG A 246 -17.64 -7.88 -16.35
C ARG A 246 -16.84 -8.57 -17.46
N ARG A 247 -16.50 -7.86 -18.54
CA ARG A 247 -15.71 -8.39 -19.65
C ARG A 247 -14.30 -8.83 -19.25
N HIS A 248 -13.76 -8.31 -18.14
CA HIS A 248 -12.43 -8.61 -17.64
C HIS A 248 -12.39 -9.81 -16.67
N LEU A 249 -13.54 -10.22 -16.12
CA LEU A 249 -13.62 -11.33 -15.15
C LEU A 249 -12.95 -12.64 -15.63
N PRO A 250 -13.11 -13.07 -16.91
CA PRO A 250 -12.40 -14.27 -17.38
C PRO A 250 -10.88 -14.14 -17.34
N GLY A 251 -10.34 -12.94 -17.61
CA GLY A 251 -8.90 -12.66 -17.53
C GLY A 251 -8.39 -12.71 -16.10
N LEU A 252 -9.17 -12.17 -15.16
CA LEU A 252 -8.86 -12.24 -13.72
C LEU A 252 -8.87 -13.67 -13.19
N GLN A 253 -9.82 -14.50 -13.61
CA GLN A 253 -9.89 -15.91 -13.22
C GLN A 253 -8.71 -16.71 -13.72
N LEU A 254 -8.25 -16.46 -14.96
CA LEU A 254 -7.06 -17.11 -15.51
C LEU A 254 -5.78 -16.75 -14.74
N SER A 255 -5.67 -15.52 -14.27
CA SER A 255 -4.56 -15.11 -13.39
C SER A 255 -4.59 -15.84 -12.05
N LEU A 256 -5.77 -16.13 -11.50
CA LEU A 256 -5.94 -16.89 -10.26
C LEU A 256 -5.68 -18.38 -10.42
N ALA A 257 -6.07 -18.97 -11.55
CA ALA A 257 -5.88 -20.40 -11.81
C ALA A 257 -4.40 -20.83 -11.84
N VAL A 258 -3.48 -19.90 -12.07
CA VAL A 258 -2.02 -20.15 -12.01
C VAL A 258 -1.51 -20.12 -10.56
N GLU A 259 -2.26 -19.52 -9.62
CA GLU A 259 -1.89 -19.44 -8.19
C GLU A 259 -2.19 -20.73 -7.41
N GLY A 260 -2.92 -21.68 -7.97
CA GLY A 260 -3.38 -22.88 -7.31
C GLY A 260 -2.68 -24.14 -7.80
N ASP A 261 -1.58 -24.57 -7.17
CA ASP A 261 -1.26 -25.99 -7.09
C ASP A 261 -2.14 -26.60 -5.98
N GLY A 262 -3.36 -26.96 -6.36
CA GLY A 262 -4.11 -28.10 -5.84
C GLY A 262 -4.71 -28.04 -4.43
N GLN A 263 -4.66 -26.97 -3.62
CA GLN A 263 -5.31 -27.01 -2.30
C GLN A 263 -5.99 -25.69 -1.80
N ASN A 264 -5.94 -24.61 -2.53
CA ASN A 264 -6.80 -23.48 -2.23
C ASN A 264 -7.35 -22.95 -3.56
N GLU A 265 -8.48 -23.47 -4.01
CA GLU A 265 -9.50 -22.66 -4.64
C GLU A 265 -9.81 -21.54 -3.63
N VAL A 266 -8.98 -20.51 -3.63
CA VAL A 266 -9.40 -19.21 -3.15
C VAL A 266 -10.41 -18.79 -4.21
N GLU A 267 -11.62 -19.33 -4.03
CA GLU A 267 -12.79 -18.82 -4.66
C GLU A 267 -12.63 -17.31 -4.71
N LEU A 268 -13.00 -16.72 -5.82
CA LEU A 268 -13.50 -15.35 -5.85
C LEU A 268 -14.73 -15.31 -4.92
N GLY A 269 -14.54 -15.93 -3.74
CA GLY A 269 -15.55 -16.17 -2.76
C GLY A 269 -16.13 -14.85 -2.36
N ASP A 270 -17.41 -14.84 -2.21
CA ASP A 270 -18.19 -13.90 -1.42
C ASP A 270 -17.66 -13.83 0.03
N GLU A 271 -16.37 -13.59 0.23
CA GLU A 271 -15.86 -13.06 1.46
C GLU A 271 -16.33 -11.61 1.55
N GLU A 272 -17.65 -11.49 1.74
CA GLU A 272 -18.24 -10.30 2.27
C GLU A 272 -17.46 -9.92 3.52
N GLY A 273 -16.56 -8.96 3.38
CA GLY A 273 -16.04 -8.19 4.49
C GLY A 273 -15.14 -8.90 5.51
N LYS A 274 -14.63 -10.09 5.22
CA LYS A 274 -13.54 -10.69 6.03
C LYS A 274 -12.16 -10.32 5.48
N GLY A 275 -11.92 -9.03 5.26
CA GLY A 275 -10.57 -8.51 5.39
C GLY A 275 -10.12 -8.83 6.81
N ILE A 276 -8.94 -9.40 6.97
CA ILE A 276 -8.35 -9.68 8.28
C ILE A 276 -8.33 -8.35 9.02
N VAL A 277 -9.33 -8.13 9.88
CA VAL A 277 -9.34 -6.99 10.81
C VAL A 277 -8.34 -7.37 11.90
N ASP A 278 -7.06 -7.21 11.60
CA ASP A 278 -5.97 -7.45 12.56
C ASP A 278 -6.00 -6.46 13.73
N ASN A 279 -6.99 -5.56 13.71
CA ASN A 279 -7.17 -4.57 14.75
C ASN A 279 -8.33 -4.96 15.68
N VAL A 280 -7.99 -5.64 16.77
CA VAL A 280 -8.90 -6.13 17.82
C VAL A 280 -9.86 -5.03 18.35
N PHE A 281 -9.54 -3.77 18.14
CA PHE A 281 -10.33 -2.62 18.61
C PHE A 281 -11.35 -2.13 17.59
N THR A 282 -11.29 -2.62 16.34
CA THR A 282 -12.24 -2.22 15.30
C THR A 282 -13.54 -3.00 15.47
N ALA A 283 -14.68 -2.31 15.38
CA ALA A 283 -15.98 -2.96 15.43
C ALA A 283 -16.23 -3.78 14.16
N GLU A 284 -16.93 -4.90 14.27
CA GLU A 284 -17.31 -5.73 13.12
C GLU A 284 -18.19 -4.99 12.09
N SER A 285 -18.93 -3.98 12.55
CA SER A 285 -19.78 -3.15 11.70
C SER A 285 -19.02 -2.04 10.94
N TYR A 286 -17.73 -1.81 11.24
CA TYR A 286 -16.93 -0.77 10.60
C TYR A 286 -16.63 -1.10 9.15
N ARG A 287 -16.94 -0.19 8.22
CA ARG A 287 -16.77 -0.38 6.78
C ARG A 287 -15.81 0.68 6.22
N VAL A 288 -14.78 0.23 5.52
CA VAL A 288 -13.76 1.11 4.91
C VAL A 288 -12.93 0.33 3.89
N VAL A 289 -12.35 1.03 2.93
CA VAL A 289 -11.15 0.59 2.22
C VAL A 289 -9.96 1.29 2.86
N HIS A 290 -9.12 0.52 3.53
CA HIS A 290 -7.93 0.99 4.23
C HIS A 290 -6.70 0.24 3.71
N PHE A 291 -5.62 0.95 3.45
CA PHE A 291 -4.36 0.34 3.03
C PHE A 291 -3.17 1.24 3.35
N VAL A 292 -2.00 0.63 3.43
CA VAL A 292 -0.72 1.32 3.61
C VAL A 292 0.15 1.08 2.37
N VAL A 293 0.82 2.14 1.93
CA VAL A 293 1.71 2.10 0.77
C VAL A 293 3.09 2.63 1.10
N ASP A 294 4.11 2.10 0.46
CA ASP A 294 5.41 2.75 0.32
C ASP A 294 5.30 3.78 -0.81
N LEU A 295 4.85 5.01 -0.45
CA LEU A 295 4.55 6.05 -1.42
C LEU A 295 5.85 6.60 -2.03
N PRO A 296 6.03 6.51 -3.35
CA PRO A 296 7.23 7.01 -4.02
C PRO A 296 7.22 8.53 -4.07
N VAL A 297 8.33 9.13 -3.71
CA VAL A 297 8.54 10.58 -3.75
C VAL A 297 9.86 10.88 -4.42
N ARG A 298 9.82 11.70 -5.48
CA ARG A 298 11.02 12.21 -6.13
C ARG A 298 11.63 13.33 -5.30
N LEU A 299 12.91 13.18 -5.01
CA LEU A 299 13.67 14.18 -4.26
C LEU A 299 13.94 15.41 -5.12
N PRO A 300 13.78 16.63 -4.59
CA PRO A 300 14.26 17.83 -5.23
C PRO A 300 15.81 17.83 -5.29
N ASP A 301 16.37 18.44 -6.33
CA ASP A 301 17.82 18.48 -6.55
C ASP A 301 18.59 19.09 -5.36
N SER A 302 17.98 20.02 -4.64
CA SER A 302 18.57 20.66 -3.46
C SER A 302 18.87 19.65 -2.35
N LEU A 303 17.97 18.71 -2.08
CA LEU A 303 18.18 17.65 -1.07
C LEU A 303 19.23 16.64 -1.54
N LEU A 304 19.18 16.28 -2.80
CA LEU A 304 20.12 15.31 -3.36
C LEU A 304 21.55 15.88 -3.40
N THR A 305 21.72 17.15 -3.73
CA THR A 305 23.02 17.85 -3.75
C THR A 305 23.61 17.99 -2.36
N ALA A 306 22.76 18.10 -1.32
CA ALA A 306 23.19 18.16 0.07
C ALA A 306 23.59 16.78 0.65
N ALA A 307 23.21 15.69 -0.03
CA ALA A 307 23.56 14.33 0.38
C ALA A 307 24.99 13.97 -0.03
N PRO A 308 25.62 12.96 0.64
CA PRO A 308 26.93 12.44 0.23
C PRO A 308 26.93 11.97 -1.23
N PRO A 309 28.06 12.07 -1.96
CA PRO A 309 28.15 11.62 -3.35
C PRO A 309 27.75 10.16 -3.58
N SER A 310 27.96 9.28 -2.59
CA SER A 310 27.53 7.88 -2.63
C SER A 310 26.02 7.71 -2.71
N ALA A 311 25.24 8.66 -2.21
CA ALA A 311 23.78 8.65 -2.28
C ALA A 311 23.25 8.83 -3.72
N TRP A 312 24.00 9.53 -4.59
CA TRP A 312 23.57 9.80 -5.96
C TRP A 312 23.45 8.53 -6.81
N ALA A 313 24.25 7.51 -6.50
CA ALA A 313 24.19 6.21 -7.16
C ALA A 313 22.89 5.44 -6.83
N LEU A 314 22.22 5.78 -5.73
CA LEU A 314 20.98 5.13 -5.29
C LEU A 314 19.72 5.65 -6.01
N GLY A 315 19.86 6.74 -6.78
CA GLY A 315 18.77 7.34 -7.54
C GLY A 315 18.18 8.59 -6.89
N ARG A 316 16.91 8.90 -7.23
CA ARG A 316 16.22 10.15 -6.83
C ARG A 316 14.88 9.92 -6.15
N VAL A 317 14.49 8.68 -5.96
CA VAL A 317 13.18 8.32 -5.40
C VAL A 317 13.37 7.68 -4.05
N ILE A 318 12.63 8.17 -3.07
CA ILE A 318 12.51 7.57 -1.74
C ILE A 318 11.10 7.05 -1.52
N PHE A 319 10.92 6.16 -0.55
CA PHE A 319 9.61 5.65 -0.16
C PHE A 319 9.23 6.10 1.23
N VAL A 320 7.98 6.56 1.36
CA VAL A 320 7.42 7.01 2.64
C VAL A 320 6.14 6.25 2.92
N GLN A 321 6.13 5.55 4.03
CA GLN A 321 4.94 4.80 4.43
C GLN A 321 3.78 5.73 4.73
N THR A 322 2.69 5.52 4.00
CA THR A 322 1.53 6.40 4.01
C THR A 322 0.24 5.58 4.05
N GLU A 323 -0.62 5.91 4.99
CA GLU A 323 -1.94 5.30 5.16
C GLU A 323 -2.97 6.02 4.31
N PHE A 324 -3.81 5.25 3.61
CA PHE A 324 -4.99 5.75 2.92
C PHE A 324 -6.25 5.11 3.46
N GLN A 325 -7.31 5.91 3.59
CA GLN A 325 -8.66 5.48 3.88
C GLN A 325 -9.60 6.05 2.82
N VAL A 326 -10.33 5.18 2.14
CA VAL A 326 -11.32 5.58 1.14
C VAL A 326 -12.67 5.01 1.53
N ILE A 327 -13.68 5.86 1.56
CA ILE A 327 -15.01 5.53 2.06
C ILE A 327 -16.05 6.42 1.34
N ASP A 328 -17.30 5.99 1.27
CA ASP A 328 -18.39 6.84 0.83
C ASP A 328 -19.05 7.59 2.00
N GLN A 329 -19.73 8.69 1.67
CA GLN A 329 -20.33 9.59 2.67
C GLN A 329 -21.39 8.92 3.55
N GLU A 330 -22.19 8.04 3.01
CA GLU A 330 -23.25 7.36 3.77
C GLU A 330 -22.65 6.37 4.76
N THR A 331 -21.69 5.58 4.31
CA THR A 331 -20.95 4.64 5.18
C THR A 331 -20.13 5.38 6.23
N ASP A 332 -19.55 6.54 5.88
CA ASP A 332 -18.83 7.38 6.82
C ASP A 332 -19.74 7.85 7.97
N ARG A 333 -20.93 8.34 7.67
CA ARG A 333 -21.92 8.71 8.68
C ARG A 333 -22.34 7.53 9.57
N ARG A 334 -22.47 6.34 8.98
CA ARG A 334 -22.79 5.12 9.75
C ARG A 334 -21.65 4.73 10.70
N ASN A 335 -20.42 4.86 10.26
CA ASN A 335 -19.25 4.57 11.08
C ASN A 335 -19.09 5.52 12.27
N GLU A 336 -19.65 6.74 12.22
CA GLU A 336 -19.61 7.69 13.33
C GLU A 336 -20.63 7.40 14.44
N VAL A 337 -21.50 6.39 14.23
CA VAL A 337 -22.57 6.04 15.17
C VAL A 337 -22.32 4.68 15.80
N GLY A 338 -22.60 4.55 17.10
CA GLY A 338 -22.54 3.30 17.84
C GLY A 338 -21.12 2.76 18.05
N ASP A 339 -20.99 1.43 18.04
CA ASP A 339 -19.73 0.72 18.33
C ASP A 339 -18.63 0.94 17.28
N ALA A 340 -19.01 1.33 16.06
CA ALA A 340 -18.08 1.65 14.99
C ALA A 340 -17.45 3.04 15.17
N SER A 341 -18.00 3.90 16.05
CA SER A 341 -17.56 5.28 16.18
C SER A 341 -16.10 5.39 16.65
N HIS A 342 -15.44 6.44 16.19
CA HIS A 342 -14.05 6.73 16.58
C HIS A 342 -13.91 6.91 18.10
N ALA A 343 -14.94 7.44 18.77
CA ALA A 343 -14.97 7.56 20.21
C ALA A 343 -14.98 6.20 20.91
N ALA A 344 -15.84 5.27 20.46
CA ALA A 344 -15.89 3.91 20.99
C ALA A 344 -14.58 3.15 20.77
N TYR A 345 -13.96 3.30 19.58
CA TYR A 345 -12.64 2.75 19.29
C TYR A 345 -11.56 3.24 20.27
N LYS A 346 -11.51 4.56 20.51
CA LYS A 346 -10.55 5.17 21.47
C LYS A 346 -10.76 4.68 22.89
N LEU A 347 -12.01 4.48 23.31
CA LEU A 347 -12.31 3.94 24.63
C LEU A 347 -11.77 2.51 24.78
N ARG A 348 -12.07 1.61 23.81
CA ARG A 348 -11.54 0.23 23.83
C ARG A 348 -10.02 0.18 23.87
N GLN A 349 -9.37 1.04 23.09
CA GLN A 349 -7.90 1.14 23.06
C GLN A 349 -7.36 1.64 24.41
N ARG A 350 -7.98 2.66 25.01
CA ARG A 350 -7.61 3.19 26.31
C ARG A 350 -7.74 2.14 27.41
N ASP A 351 -8.85 1.41 27.43
CA ASP A 351 -9.11 0.38 28.44
C ASP A 351 -8.05 -0.74 28.36
N ALA A 352 -7.69 -1.18 27.13
CA ALA A 352 -6.64 -2.16 26.94
C ALA A 352 -5.26 -1.65 27.45
N VAL A 353 -4.93 -0.39 27.18
CA VAL A 353 -3.71 0.24 27.70
C VAL A 353 -3.73 0.30 29.23
N MET A 354 -4.85 0.73 29.82
CA MET A 354 -4.98 0.79 31.27
C MET A 354 -4.85 -0.58 31.94
N GLN A 355 -5.43 -1.62 31.37
CA GLN A 355 -5.24 -2.98 31.85
C GLN A 355 -3.78 -3.40 31.79
N ARG A 356 -3.08 -3.16 30.68
CA ARG A 356 -1.65 -3.48 30.52
C ARG A 356 -0.75 -2.76 31.52
N LEU A 357 -0.99 -1.48 31.75
CA LEU A 357 -0.19 -0.70 32.71
C LEU A 357 -0.44 -1.13 34.17
N LYS A 358 -1.64 -1.62 34.50
CA LYS A 358 -1.99 -2.11 35.84
C LYS A 358 -1.36 -3.45 36.19
N VAL A 359 -1.11 -4.33 35.22
CA VAL A 359 -0.55 -5.67 35.45
C VAL A 359 0.80 -5.61 36.18
N GLY A 360 1.65 -4.62 35.86
CA GLY A 360 2.93 -4.45 36.56
C GLY A 360 2.81 -3.91 37.99
N ILE A 361 1.72 -3.19 38.30
CA ILE A 361 1.48 -2.58 39.62
C ILE A 361 0.86 -3.57 40.60
N VAL A 362 0.00 -4.45 40.12
CA VAL A 362 -0.68 -5.47 40.94
C VAL A 362 0.32 -6.59 41.33
N GLY A 363 1.22 -6.99 40.43
CA GLY A 363 2.25 -7.99 40.70
C GLY A 363 3.28 -7.60 41.77
N THR A 364 3.41 -6.31 42.10
CA THR A 364 4.31 -5.83 43.16
C THR A 364 3.64 -5.72 44.53
N ARG A 365 2.32 -5.82 44.61
CA ARG A 365 1.60 -5.75 45.92
C ARG A 365 1.39 -7.10 46.60
N ASP A 366 1.47 -8.20 45.87
CA ASP A 366 1.26 -9.56 46.40
C ASP A 366 2.53 -10.40 46.55
N ALA A 367 3.74 -9.78 46.50
CA ALA A 367 4.96 -10.46 46.90
C ALA A 367 5.04 -10.42 48.42
N PRO A 368 4.91 -11.57 49.15
CA PRO A 368 5.15 -11.58 50.59
C PRO A 368 6.59 -11.17 50.83
N GLY A 369 6.75 -10.13 51.66
CA GLY A 369 8.07 -9.65 52.04
C GLY A 369 8.92 -10.77 52.62
N PRO A 370 10.23 -10.84 52.35
CA PRO A 370 11.12 -11.82 52.97
C PRO A 370 11.32 -11.44 54.43
N GLY A 371 10.80 -12.22 55.35
CA GLY A 371 11.25 -12.19 56.74
C GLY A 371 10.28 -11.81 57.83
N ALA A 372 9.48 -12.74 58.21
CA ALA A 372 9.10 -12.89 59.61
C ALA A 372 9.63 -14.26 60.09
N ARG A 373 10.82 -14.27 60.67
CA ARG A 373 11.30 -15.43 61.47
C ARG A 373 10.43 -15.43 62.76
N GLU A 374 9.71 -16.48 62.94
CA GLU A 374 9.08 -16.78 64.25
C GLU A 374 10.20 -16.97 65.28
N PRO A 375 10.07 -16.48 66.52
CA PRO A 375 10.99 -16.78 67.58
C PRO A 375 10.80 -18.24 68.03
N GLU A 376 11.85 -19.03 68.00
CA GLU A 376 11.91 -20.34 68.69
C GLU A 376 11.71 -20.15 70.17
N GLU A 377 10.57 -20.64 70.68
CA GLU A 377 10.41 -20.89 72.11
C GLU A 377 11.31 -22.04 72.53
N GLY A 378 12.33 -21.74 73.31
CA GLY A 378 13.11 -22.75 74.02
C GLY A 378 12.35 -23.26 75.25
N GLY A 379 12.39 -24.54 75.42
CA GLY A 379 12.02 -25.33 76.60
C GLY A 379 12.79 -26.60 76.61
#